data_473389a7bc2001e6d953182b83d10948
#
_entry.id   473389a7bc2001e6d953182b83d10948
#
_cell.length_a   1.000
_cell.length_b   1.000
_cell.length_c   1.000
_cell.angle_alpha   90.00
_cell.angle_beta   90.00
_cell.angle_gamma   90.00
#
_symmetry.space_group_name_H-M   'P 1'
#
loop_
_entity.id
_entity.type
_entity.pdbx_description
1 polymer ?
#
loop_
_entity_poly.entity_id
_entity_poly.type
_entity_poly.pdbx_seq_one_letter_code
_entity_poly.pdbx_strand_id
1 'polypeptide(L)'
;MAVYKRGKYYYYDFKLGGRRYHQSTGMTNERAAVGVESVLRTELLQGRNGLRPYKPPPTFEEYVKTFLTRIETPLAQNTVDLHKNSLKALLKRFKDKFLDQISKSMIEDFMAARAKEFKKGSKTKLVSPATVNRELTTLKKILNMAVDDELITRNPTRKVQPFPEEIPDVHILSFKEELEYLALASEPLKTVASIMLDQGMRPDEVFRMTYSNLDFVNRTIFVERGKTKNAKRTLRMTQEVYALLKKRSQGHTGDEWAFPSPRKPGAHLGSVRKAHDRVCAKVGLRGAIDLYNLRHTFATRSILSGTDVTILQKILGHSEIQMTMRYVKIAEHYKVEAVDKLEKYRAVMMQEIGNNLGMLQ
;
A
#
# COMPACT_ATOMS: atom_id res chain seq x y z
N MET A 1 -48.47 14.95 16.96
CA MET A 1 -48.79 14.48 15.59
C MET A 1 -47.52 14.19 14.86
N ALA A 2 -47.45 13.06 14.17
CA ALA A 2 -46.24 12.69 13.42
C ALA A 2 -46.18 13.31 12.00
N VAL A 3 -47.27 13.97 11.57
CA VAL A 3 -47.39 14.61 10.24
C VAL A 3 -47.79 16.07 10.41
N TYR A 4 -47.17 16.99 9.67
CA TYR A 4 -47.46 18.42 9.69
C TYR A 4 -47.26 19.05 8.31
N LYS A 5 -47.96 20.18 8.06
CA LYS A 5 -47.88 20.90 6.77
C LYS A 5 -46.75 21.91 6.77
N ARG A 6 -45.95 21.92 5.68
CA ARG A 6 -44.95 22.95 5.42
C ARG A 6 -44.99 23.35 3.95
N GLY A 7 -45.50 24.56 3.72
CA GLY A 7 -45.75 25.06 2.37
C GLY A 7 -46.87 24.23 1.68
N LYS A 8 -46.59 23.75 0.46
CA LYS A 8 -47.55 22.98 -0.35
C LYS A 8 -47.64 21.50 0.08
N TYR A 9 -46.65 20.97 0.79
CA TYR A 9 -46.55 19.55 1.10
C TYR A 9 -46.60 19.26 2.58
N TYR A 10 -47.00 18.03 2.93
CA TYR A 10 -46.95 17.49 4.28
C TYR A 10 -45.65 16.77 4.53
N TYR A 11 -45.17 16.84 5.78
CA TYR A 11 -43.92 16.21 6.25
C TYR A 11 -44.26 15.28 7.41
N TYR A 12 -43.55 14.17 7.52
CA TYR A 12 -43.57 13.36 8.73
C TYR A 12 -42.32 13.67 9.60
N ASP A 13 -42.53 13.55 10.92
CA ASP A 13 -41.48 13.72 11.93
C ASP A 13 -41.79 12.82 13.13
N PHE A 14 -41.09 11.72 13.25
CA PHE A 14 -41.25 10.81 14.39
C PHE A 14 -39.91 10.15 14.78
N LYS A 15 -39.84 9.63 16.02
CA LYS A 15 -38.73 8.86 16.52
C LYS A 15 -39.10 7.38 16.61
N LEU A 16 -38.18 6.51 16.14
CA LEU A 16 -38.29 5.07 16.26
C LEU A 16 -36.93 4.47 16.54
N GLY A 17 -36.78 3.65 17.59
CA GLY A 17 -35.53 3.03 17.96
C GLY A 17 -34.40 4.04 18.24
N GLY A 18 -34.71 5.20 18.87
CA GLY A 18 -33.73 6.27 19.16
C GLY A 18 -33.43 7.20 17.98
N ARG A 19 -33.91 6.88 16.79
CA ARG A 19 -33.64 7.63 15.55
C ARG A 19 -34.84 8.50 15.16
N ARG A 20 -34.55 9.74 14.72
CA ARG A 20 -35.57 10.66 14.17
C ARG A 20 -35.69 10.44 12.65
N TYR A 21 -36.93 10.30 12.20
CA TYR A 21 -37.33 10.22 10.81
C TYR A 21 -38.11 11.48 10.45
N HIS A 22 -37.52 12.28 9.55
CA HIS A 22 -38.11 13.56 9.14
C HIS A 22 -37.87 13.74 7.63
N GLN A 23 -38.98 13.77 6.86
CA GLN A 23 -38.93 13.99 5.42
C GLN A 23 -40.27 14.43 4.87
N SER A 24 -40.29 15.01 3.65
CA SER A 24 -41.52 15.28 2.91
C SER A 24 -42.19 13.99 2.49
N THR A 25 -43.51 13.90 2.65
CA THR A 25 -44.32 12.80 2.10
C THR A 25 -44.58 12.93 0.61
N GLY A 26 -44.30 14.09 0.00
CA GLY A 26 -44.70 14.41 -1.37
C GLY A 26 -46.21 14.65 -1.54
N MET A 27 -47.01 14.52 -0.48
CA MET A 27 -48.49 14.65 -0.51
C MET A 27 -48.93 16.06 -0.17
N THR A 28 -49.97 16.51 -0.85
CA THR A 28 -50.66 17.80 -0.60
C THR A 28 -51.92 17.66 0.25
N ASN A 29 -52.34 16.44 0.54
CA ASN A 29 -53.48 16.06 1.34
C ASN A 29 -53.00 15.39 2.63
N GLU A 30 -53.54 15.81 3.80
CA GLU A 30 -53.15 15.31 5.12
C GLU A 30 -53.44 13.81 5.29
N ARG A 31 -54.59 13.36 4.85
CA ARG A 31 -54.99 11.95 4.97
C ARG A 31 -54.07 11.01 4.20
N ALA A 32 -53.66 11.42 2.98
CA ALA A 32 -52.68 10.69 2.19
C ALA A 32 -51.29 10.71 2.83
N ALA A 33 -50.90 11.84 3.42
CA ALA A 33 -49.59 11.97 4.12
C ALA A 33 -49.55 11.12 5.39
N VAL A 34 -50.62 11.01 6.15
CA VAL A 34 -50.72 10.08 7.29
C VAL A 34 -50.64 8.62 6.83
N GLY A 35 -51.24 8.29 5.69
CA GLY A 35 -51.11 6.96 5.08
C GLY A 35 -49.65 6.62 4.76
N VAL A 36 -48.89 7.54 4.13
CA VAL A 36 -47.45 7.37 3.82
C VAL A 36 -46.62 7.19 5.10
N GLU A 37 -46.86 8.00 6.15
CA GLU A 37 -46.21 7.88 7.46
C GLU A 37 -46.48 6.52 8.10
N SER A 38 -47.75 6.08 8.10
CA SER A 38 -48.18 4.81 8.68
C SER A 38 -47.54 3.61 7.98
N VAL A 39 -47.50 3.60 6.63
CA VAL A 39 -46.83 2.56 5.85
C VAL A 39 -45.36 2.54 6.18
N LEU A 40 -44.70 3.71 6.16
CA LEU A 40 -43.27 3.79 6.49
C LEU A 40 -42.96 3.29 7.91
N ARG A 41 -43.79 3.68 8.88
CA ARG A 41 -43.67 3.23 10.27
C ARG A 41 -43.84 1.70 10.38
N THR A 42 -44.82 1.16 9.68
CA THR A 42 -45.07 -0.29 9.64
C THR A 42 -43.90 -1.04 9.00
N GLU A 43 -43.38 -0.56 7.87
CA GLU A 43 -42.19 -1.11 7.20
C GLU A 43 -40.97 -1.06 8.11
N LEU A 44 -40.77 0.04 8.85
CA LEU A 44 -39.70 0.19 9.82
C LEU A 44 -39.83 -0.77 11.00
N LEU A 45 -41.07 -1.01 11.49
CA LEU A 45 -41.34 -1.92 12.60
C LEU A 45 -41.22 -3.40 12.20
N GLN A 46 -41.67 -3.75 11.00
CA GLN A 46 -41.66 -5.13 10.48
C GLN A 46 -40.32 -5.54 9.86
N GLY A 47 -39.44 -4.57 9.61
CA GLY A 47 -38.20 -4.76 8.87
C GLY A 47 -38.43 -4.87 7.35
N ARG A 48 -37.39 -4.61 6.57
CA ARG A 48 -37.46 -4.54 5.09
C ARG A 48 -37.90 -5.83 4.41
N ASN A 49 -37.95 -6.93 5.13
CA ASN A 49 -38.38 -8.24 4.63
C ASN A 49 -39.71 -8.72 5.28
N GLY A 50 -40.52 -7.82 5.88
CA GLY A 50 -41.87 -8.11 6.37
C GLY A 50 -41.98 -9.03 7.61
N LEU A 51 -40.89 -9.61 8.11
CA LEU A 51 -40.87 -10.63 9.15
C LEU A 51 -39.89 -10.40 10.32
N ARG A 52 -39.02 -9.40 10.23
CA ARG A 52 -38.09 -9.09 11.32
C ARG A 52 -38.28 -7.69 11.86
N PRO A 53 -38.34 -7.50 13.19
CA PRO A 53 -38.42 -6.18 13.77
C PRO A 53 -37.24 -5.32 13.33
N TYR A 54 -37.53 -4.10 12.87
CA TYR A 54 -36.52 -3.15 12.47
C TYR A 54 -35.59 -2.83 13.65
N LYS A 55 -34.31 -3.19 13.52
CA LYS A 55 -33.25 -2.69 14.39
C LYS A 55 -32.54 -1.58 13.63
N PRO A 56 -32.49 -0.35 14.16
CA PRO A 56 -31.66 0.68 13.52
C PRO A 56 -30.21 0.18 13.47
N PRO A 57 -29.51 0.40 12.36
CA PRO A 57 -28.10 0.03 12.29
C PRO A 57 -27.31 0.81 13.36
N PRO A 58 -26.21 0.26 13.87
CA PRO A 58 -25.38 0.94 14.85
C PRO A 58 -24.79 2.23 14.28
N THR A 59 -24.30 3.10 15.15
CA THR A 59 -23.47 4.23 14.74
C THR A 59 -22.15 3.73 14.13
N PHE A 60 -21.51 4.59 13.36
CA PHE A 60 -20.20 4.26 12.78
C PHE A 60 -19.17 3.92 13.86
N GLU A 61 -19.15 4.66 14.98
CA GLU A 61 -18.22 4.40 16.10
C GLU A 61 -18.44 3.04 16.74
N GLU A 62 -19.70 2.65 16.97
CA GLU A 62 -20.04 1.34 17.52
C GLU A 62 -19.61 0.22 16.59
N TYR A 63 -19.88 0.37 15.30
CA TYR A 63 -19.53 -0.66 14.31
C TYR A 63 -18.03 -0.77 14.05
N VAL A 64 -17.28 0.32 14.18
CA VAL A 64 -15.81 0.31 14.11
C VAL A 64 -15.20 -0.63 15.15
N LYS A 65 -15.78 -0.76 16.34
CA LYS A 65 -15.30 -1.72 17.37
C LYS A 65 -15.42 -3.15 16.84
N THR A 66 -16.57 -3.53 16.28
CA THR A 66 -16.79 -4.84 15.65
C THR A 66 -15.84 -5.07 14.48
N PHE A 67 -15.64 -4.07 13.63
CA PHE A 67 -14.70 -4.12 12.52
C PHE A 67 -13.27 -4.41 13.01
N LEU A 68 -12.78 -3.69 14.01
CA LEU A 68 -11.42 -3.89 14.55
C LEU A 68 -11.25 -5.31 15.12
N THR A 69 -12.20 -5.79 15.91
CA THR A 69 -12.14 -7.15 16.45
C THR A 69 -12.05 -8.21 15.33
N ARG A 70 -12.81 -8.04 14.24
CA ARG A 70 -12.81 -9.00 13.13
C ARG A 70 -11.55 -8.97 12.28
N ILE A 71 -10.86 -7.83 12.20
CA ILE A 71 -9.64 -7.73 11.37
C ILE A 71 -8.35 -8.05 12.14
N GLU A 72 -8.35 -8.00 13.46
CA GLU A 72 -7.13 -8.21 14.26
C GLU A 72 -6.54 -9.61 14.13
N THR A 73 -7.37 -10.65 14.02
CA THR A 73 -6.89 -12.03 13.90
C THR A 73 -6.41 -12.40 12.49
N PRO A 74 -7.18 -12.13 11.41
CA PRO A 74 -6.80 -12.61 10.08
C PRO A 74 -5.78 -11.72 9.35
N LEU A 75 -5.57 -10.47 9.79
CA LEU A 75 -4.69 -9.54 9.09
C LEU A 75 -3.34 -9.38 9.77
N ALA A 76 -2.30 -9.17 8.94
CA ALA A 76 -0.98 -8.78 9.45
C ALA A 76 -1.06 -7.47 10.23
N GLN A 77 -0.30 -7.35 11.34
CA GLN A 77 -0.30 -6.20 12.25
C GLN A 77 -0.17 -4.85 11.53
N ASN A 78 0.74 -4.75 10.55
CA ASN A 78 0.92 -3.52 9.76
C ASN A 78 -0.35 -3.10 8.99
N THR A 79 -1.18 -4.07 8.56
CA THR A 79 -2.45 -3.79 7.89
C THR A 79 -3.50 -3.31 8.89
N VAL A 80 -3.54 -3.91 10.07
CA VAL A 80 -4.40 -3.48 11.18
C VAL A 80 -4.05 -2.05 11.58
N ASP A 81 -2.76 -1.74 11.73
CA ASP A 81 -2.28 -0.40 12.09
C ASP A 81 -2.61 0.65 11.02
N LEU A 82 -2.55 0.26 9.74
CA LEU A 82 -2.99 1.11 8.64
C LEU A 82 -4.48 1.46 8.77
N HIS A 83 -5.34 0.47 9.04
CA HIS A 83 -6.75 0.73 9.27
C HIS A 83 -6.98 1.58 10.53
N LYS A 84 -6.32 1.28 11.64
CA LYS A 84 -6.39 2.09 12.89
C LYS A 84 -5.99 3.55 12.65
N ASN A 85 -4.98 3.79 11.81
CA ASN A 85 -4.57 5.15 11.45
C ASN A 85 -5.60 5.87 10.57
N SER A 86 -6.18 5.18 9.58
CA SER A 86 -7.24 5.72 8.73
C SER A 86 -8.51 6.05 9.52
N LEU A 87 -8.85 5.23 10.52
CA LEU A 87 -10.01 5.42 11.40
C LEU A 87 -9.96 6.74 12.19
N LYS A 88 -8.78 7.26 12.50
CA LYS A 88 -8.64 8.53 13.22
C LYS A 88 -9.31 9.71 12.49
N ALA A 89 -9.20 9.77 11.17
CA ALA A 89 -9.85 10.80 10.36
C ALA A 89 -11.34 10.49 10.14
N LEU A 90 -11.68 9.23 9.87
CA LEU A 90 -13.05 8.79 9.64
C LEU A 90 -13.95 8.98 10.87
N LEU A 91 -13.45 8.66 12.06
CA LEU A 91 -14.19 8.87 13.32
C LEU A 91 -14.44 10.34 13.60
N LYS A 92 -13.54 11.26 13.26
CA LYS A 92 -13.81 12.69 13.39
C LYS A 92 -15.06 13.15 12.62
N ARG A 93 -15.35 12.51 11.49
CA ARG A 93 -16.43 12.92 10.58
C ARG A 93 -17.70 12.12 10.76
N PHE A 94 -17.59 10.82 11.03
CA PHE A 94 -18.73 9.90 10.93
C PHE A 94 -19.12 9.25 12.26
N LYS A 95 -18.41 9.45 13.39
CA LYS A 95 -18.61 8.69 14.64
C LYS A 95 -20.08 8.59 15.08
N ASP A 96 -20.80 9.72 15.04
CA ASP A 96 -22.18 9.84 15.52
C ASP A 96 -23.23 9.56 14.43
N LYS A 97 -22.80 9.17 13.22
CA LYS A 97 -23.72 8.85 12.13
C LYS A 97 -24.10 7.38 12.17
N PHE A 98 -25.38 7.09 12.02
CA PHE A 98 -25.80 5.72 11.75
C PHE A 98 -25.29 5.27 10.38
N LEU A 99 -24.96 3.97 10.25
CA LEU A 99 -24.33 3.45 9.03
C LEU A 99 -25.14 3.71 7.75
N ASP A 100 -26.46 3.66 7.82
CA ASP A 100 -27.38 3.92 6.70
C ASP A 100 -27.58 5.42 6.39
N GLN A 101 -27.11 6.31 7.27
CA GLN A 101 -27.11 7.76 7.03
C GLN A 101 -25.88 8.22 6.25
N ILE A 102 -24.84 7.40 6.17
CA ILE A 102 -23.62 7.76 5.45
C ILE A 102 -23.93 7.72 3.95
N SER A 103 -24.01 8.88 3.33
CA SER A 103 -24.29 9.04 1.90
C SER A 103 -23.02 9.23 1.08
N LYS A 104 -23.14 9.04 -0.26
CA LYS A 104 -22.07 9.34 -1.21
C LYS A 104 -21.58 10.79 -1.08
N SER A 105 -22.50 11.76 -1.04
CA SER A 105 -22.17 13.18 -0.89
C SER A 105 -21.35 13.45 0.37
N MET A 106 -21.73 12.88 1.51
CA MET A 106 -20.99 13.05 2.77
C MET A 106 -19.57 12.48 2.69
N ILE A 107 -19.35 11.43 1.91
CA ILE A 107 -18.03 10.83 1.70
C ILE A 107 -17.19 11.73 0.80
N GLU A 108 -17.76 12.25 -0.29
CA GLU A 108 -17.08 13.19 -1.19
C GLU A 108 -16.73 14.51 -0.47
N ASP A 109 -17.63 15.04 0.37
CA ASP A 109 -17.38 16.21 1.22
C ASP A 109 -16.24 15.94 2.22
N PHE A 110 -16.21 14.73 2.82
CA PHE A 110 -15.13 14.33 3.71
C PHE A 110 -13.78 14.32 2.95
N MET A 111 -13.73 13.70 1.77
CA MET A 111 -12.50 13.62 0.96
C MET A 111 -12.01 15.01 0.58
N ALA A 112 -12.91 15.89 0.12
CA ALA A 112 -12.57 17.26 -0.27
C ALA A 112 -12.05 18.09 0.92
N ALA A 113 -12.68 17.98 2.09
CA ALA A 113 -12.22 18.65 3.31
C ALA A 113 -10.88 18.09 3.78
N ARG A 114 -10.71 16.76 3.75
CA ARG A 114 -9.51 16.07 4.20
C ARG A 114 -8.27 16.42 3.37
N ALA A 115 -8.43 16.60 2.07
CA ALA A 115 -7.35 17.01 1.16
C ALA A 115 -6.82 18.43 1.47
N LYS A 116 -7.62 19.28 2.12
CA LYS A 116 -7.24 20.63 2.55
C LYS A 116 -6.62 20.68 3.95
N GLU A 117 -6.64 19.58 4.70
CA GLU A 117 -6.02 19.53 6.02
C GLU A 117 -4.49 19.42 5.91
N PHE A 118 -3.78 20.03 6.87
CA PHE A 118 -2.34 19.84 6.98
C PHE A 118 -2.00 18.46 7.52
N LYS A 119 -0.93 17.89 7.00
CA LYS A 119 -0.36 16.64 7.51
C LYS A 119 0.07 16.83 8.98
N LYS A 120 -0.24 15.85 9.83
CA LYS A 120 0.15 15.90 11.25
C LYS A 120 1.64 16.20 11.42
N GLY A 121 1.96 17.26 12.15
CA GLY A 121 3.33 17.72 12.40
C GLY A 121 3.92 18.59 11.28
N SER A 122 3.12 19.02 10.30
CA SER A 122 3.53 19.96 9.26
C SER A 122 2.55 21.14 9.19
N LYS A 123 3.09 22.35 8.99
CA LYS A 123 2.30 23.57 8.74
C LYS A 123 2.24 23.92 7.24
N THR A 124 2.96 23.19 6.40
CA THR A 124 3.11 23.51 4.97
C THR A 124 2.69 22.37 4.04
N LYS A 125 2.72 21.11 4.49
CA LYS A 125 2.37 19.95 3.67
C LYS A 125 0.94 19.52 3.93
N LEU A 126 0.10 19.53 2.92
CA LEU A 126 -1.27 19.01 2.96
C LEU A 126 -1.28 17.47 3.01
N VAL A 127 -2.42 16.92 3.39
CA VAL A 127 -2.67 15.48 3.32
C VAL A 127 -2.67 15.04 1.85
N SER A 128 -1.87 14.03 1.52
CA SER A 128 -1.73 13.57 0.13
C SER A 128 -2.98 12.83 -0.38
N PRO A 129 -3.28 12.88 -1.70
CA PRO A 129 -4.33 12.08 -2.33
C PRO A 129 -4.27 10.60 -1.93
N ALA A 130 -3.08 10.01 -1.91
CA ALA A 130 -2.87 8.62 -1.50
C ALA A 130 -3.31 8.34 -0.05
N THR A 131 -3.18 9.31 0.87
CA THR A 131 -3.66 9.15 2.25
C THR A 131 -5.18 9.15 2.28
N VAL A 132 -5.82 10.09 1.59
CA VAL A 132 -7.30 10.17 1.51
C VAL A 132 -7.87 8.91 0.86
N ASN A 133 -7.25 8.40 -0.20
CA ASN A 133 -7.65 7.16 -0.88
C ASN A 133 -7.53 5.92 0.04
N ARG A 134 -6.51 5.87 0.91
CA ARG A 134 -6.39 4.80 1.93
C ARG A 134 -7.50 4.89 2.99
N GLU A 135 -7.86 6.12 3.40
CA GLU A 135 -8.99 6.36 4.31
C GLU A 135 -10.31 5.93 3.63
N LEU A 136 -10.53 6.26 2.36
CA LEU A 136 -11.67 5.79 1.56
C LEU A 136 -11.70 4.26 1.44
N THR A 137 -10.55 3.61 1.21
CA THR A 137 -10.44 2.15 1.14
C THR A 137 -10.82 1.49 2.46
N THR A 138 -10.42 2.09 3.59
CA THR A 138 -10.82 1.61 4.93
C THR A 138 -12.32 1.76 5.14
N LEU A 139 -12.90 2.92 4.79
CA LEU A 139 -14.35 3.15 4.87
C LEU A 139 -15.12 2.16 3.98
N LYS A 140 -14.64 1.92 2.75
CA LYS A 140 -15.23 0.94 1.83
C LYS A 140 -15.26 -0.46 2.43
N LYS A 141 -14.19 -0.88 3.09
CA LYS A 141 -14.11 -2.20 3.74
C LYS A 141 -15.10 -2.31 4.91
N ILE A 142 -15.21 -1.27 5.75
CA ILE A 142 -16.15 -1.23 6.86
C ILE A 142 -17.59 -1.31 6.35
N LEU A 143 -17.94 -0.51 5.35
CA LEU A 143 -19.29 -0.47 4.82
C LEU A 143 -19.65 -1.71 3.99
N ASN A 144 -18.70 -2.39 3.36
CA ASN A 144 -18.93 -3.70 2.76
C ASN A 144 -19.27 -4.74 3.84
N MET A 145 -18.50 -4.76 4.93
CA MET A 145 -18.79 -5.66 6.06
C MET A 145 -20.15 -5.37 6.69
N ALA A 146 -20.56 -4.10 6.73
CA ALA A 146 -21.90 -3.74 7.20
C ALA A 146 -23.03 -4.18 6.23
N VAL A 147 -22.75 -4.27 4.92
CA VAL A 147 -23.67 -4.88 3.94
C VAL A 147 -23.73 -6.40 4.15
N ASP A 148 -22.60 -7.05 4.35
CA ASP A 148 -22.51 -8.49 4.59
C ASP A 148 -23.21 -8.88 5.91
N ASP A 149 -23.20 -7.99 6.91
CA ASP A 149 -23.94 -8.13 8.18
C ASP A 149 -25.42 -7.72 8.07
N GLU A 150 -25.94 -7.44 6.87
CA GLU A 150 -27.31 -7.01 6.60
C GLU A 150 -27.74 -5.73 7.34
N LEU A 151 -26.80 -4.92 7.84
CA LEU A 151 -27.07 -3.67 8.55
C LEU A 151 -27.42 -2.51 7.61
N ILE A 152 -26.91 -2.54 6.39
CA ILE A 152 -27.22 -1.59 5.32
C ILE A 152 -27.41 -2.34 4.00
N THR A 153 -28.27 -1.85 3.12
CA THR A 153 -28.61 -2.54 1.86
C THR A 153 -27.58 -2.35 0.76
N ARG A 154 -26.79 -1.29 0.81
CA ARG A 154 -25.80 -0.97 -0.20
C ARG A 154 -24.65 -0.16 0.38
N ASN A 155 -23.47 -0.34 -0.17
CA ASN A 155 -22.32 0.46 0.21
C ASN A 155 -22.28 1.77 -0.62
N PRO A 156 -22.41 2.96 0.01
CA PRO A 156 -22.40 4.24 -0.68
C PRO A 156 -21.04 4.59 -1.32
N THR A 157 -19.94 3.94 -0.92
CA THR A 157 -18.60 4.18 -1.50
C THR A 157 -18.44 3.63 -2.91
N ARG A 158 -19.34 2.75 -3.39
CA ARG A 158 -19.19 2.09 -4.72
C ARG A 158 -19.04 3.05 -5.89
N LYS A 159 -19.72 4.22 -5.80
CA LYS A 159 -19.70 5.25 -6.86
C LYS A 159 -18.79 6.45 -6.51
N VAL A 160 -18.01 6.37 -5.44
CA VAL A 160 -17.04 7.40 -5.07
C VAL A 160 -15.74 7.12 -5.79
N GLN A 161 -15.24 8.11 -6.54
CA GLN A 161 -13.98 8.00 -7.25
C GLN A 161 -12.83 8.38 -6.31
N PRO A 162 -11.74 7.60 -6.28
CA PRO A 162 -10.53 8.00 -5.58
C PRO A 162 -9.89 9.22 -6.28
N PHE A 163 -9.14 10.01 -5.55
CA PHE A 163 -8.33 11.06 -6.15
C PHE A 163 -7.22 10.46 -7.05
N PRO A 164 -6.87 11.12 -8.16
CA PRO A 164 -5.71 10.73 -8.94
C PRO A 164 -4.45 10.78 -8.06
N GLU A 165 -3.64 9.73 -8.15
CA GLU A 165 -2.36 9.67 -7.44
C GLU A 165 -1.23 9.87 -8.46
N GLU A 166 -0.40 10.87 -8.22
CA GLU A 166 0.85 11.01 -8.97
C GLU A 166 1.79 9.86 -8.58
N ILE A 167 2.37 9.22 -9.59
CA ILE A 167 3.46 8.26 -9.36
C ILE A 167 4.70 9.11 -9.09
N PRO A 168 5.22 9.12 -7.85
CA PRO A 168 6.40 9.93 -7.57
C PRO A 168 7.58 9.44 -8.41
N ASP A 169 8.36 10.39 -8.92
CA ASP A 169 9.63 10.07 -9.55
C ASP A 169 10.51 9.31 -8.57
N VAL A 170 10.98 8.16 -9.00
CA VAL A 170 11.84 7.31 -8.21
C VAL A 170 13.29 7.69 -8.52
N HIS A 171 13.96 8.30 -7.56
CA HIS A 171 15.40 8.56 -7.70
C HIS A 171 16.16 7.24 -7.77
N ILE A 172 16.88 7.02 -8.88
CA ILE A 172 17.76 5.89 -9.10
C ILE A 172 19.18 6.35 -8.82
N LEU A 173 19.86 5.70 -7.89
CA LEU A 173 21.20 6.10 -7.50
C LEU A 173 22.16 5.99 -8.70
N SER A 174 22.93 7.02 -8.96
CA SER A 174 24.13 6.92 -9.81
C SER A 174 25.19 6.05 -9.12
N PHE A 175 26.15 5.54 -9.87
CA PHE A 175 27.26 4.76 -9.29
C PHE A 175 28.09 5.59 -8.29
N LYS A 176 28.22 6.89 -8.53
CA LYS A 176 28.91 7.80 -7.60
C LYS A 176 28.17 7.91 -6.27
N GLU A 177 26.88 8.19 -6.32
CA GLU A 177 26.03 8.27 -5.11
C GLU A 177 26.03 6.97 -4.31
N GLU A 178 26.01 5.82 -5.00
CA GLU A 178 26.09 4.50 -4.36
C GLU A 178 27.44 4.31 -3.64
N LEU A 179 28.57 4.60 -4.30
CA LEU A 179 29.88 4.50 -3.67
C LEU A 179 30.01 5.38 -2.44
N GLU A 180 29.57 6.64 -2.54
CA GLU A 180 29.58 7.59 -1.41
C GLU A 180 28.67 7.12 -0.28
N TYR A 181 27.48 6.61 -0.61
CA TYR A 181 26.51 6.07 0.35
C TYR A 181 27.09 4.84 1.10
N LEU A 182 27.64 3.86 0.37
CA LEU A 182 28.21 2.64 0.97
C LEU A 182 29.50 2.90 1.76
N ALA A 183 30.29 3.90 1.36
CA ALA A 183 31.48 4.32 2.10
C ALA A 183 31.13 4.91 3.48
N LEU A 184 30.02 5.64 3.59
CA LEU A 184 29.56 6.24 4.84
C LEU A 184 28.61 5.35 5.66
N ALA A 185 28.12 4.27 5.06
CA ALA A 185 27.22 3.35 5.74
C ALA A 185 28.00 2.45 6.71
N SER A 186 27.59 2.46 7.98
CA SER A 186 28.09 1.53 9.00
C SER A 186 27.20 0.29 9.11
N GLU A 187 27.72 -0.78 9.73
CA GLU A 187 26.91 -1.97 10.02
C GLU A 187 25.75 -1.65 10.99
N PRO A 188 24.58 -2.27 10.87
CA PRO A 188 24.21 -3.25 9.85
C PRO A 188 23.72 -2.64 8.51
N LEU A 189 23.62 -1.31 8.40
CA LEU A 189 23.10 -0.63 7.21
C LEU A 189 23.90 -0.97 5.96
N LYS A 190 25.23 -1.04 6.05
CA LYS A 190 26.11 -1.32 4.90
C LYS A 190 25.73 -2.65 4.24
N THR A 191 25.72 -3.74 5.01
CA THR A 191 25.36 -5.07 4.48
C THR A 191 23.90 -5.11 3.99
N VAL A 192 22.96 -4.49 4.69
CA VAL A 192 21.55 -4.40 4.24
C VAL A 192 21.44 -3.68 2.89
N ALA A 193 22.12 -2.55 2.74
CA ALA A 193 22.09 -1.76 1.52
C ALA A 193 22.74 -2.50 0.34
N SER A 194 23.90 -3.14 0.53
CA SER A 194 24.53 -3.95 -0.52
C SER A 194 23.62 -5.10 -0.98
N ILE A 195 22.95 -5.81 -0.07
CA ILE A 195 21.98 -6.85 -0.44
C ILE A 195 20.83 -6.26 -1.26
N MET A 196 20.33 -5.09 -0.90
CA MET A 196 19.22 -4.45 -1.62
C MET A 196 19.63 -3.95 -3.00
N LEU A 197 20.85 -3.41 -3.14
CA LEU A 197 21.42 -2.92 -4.39
C LEU A 197 21.81 -4.05 -5.36
N ASP A 198 22.23 -5.20 -4.83
CA ASP A 198 22.78 -6.30 -5.63
C ASP A 198 21.82 -7.46 -5.89
N GLN A 199 20.89 -7.72 -4.98
CA GLN A 199 19.90 -8.80 -5.10
C GLN A 199 18.46 -8.30 -5.18
N GLY A 200 18.23 -7.00 -5.03
CA GLY A 200 16.89 -6.40 -5.09
C GLY A 200 15.94 -6.89 -4.01
N MET A 201 16.42 -7.40 -2.89
CA MET A 201 15.57 -7.87 -1.79
C MET A 201 14.78 -6.72 -1.13
N ARG A 202 13.61 -7.03 -0.57
CA ARG A 202 12.87 -6.06 0.26
C ARG A 202 13.54 -5.87 1.62
N PRO A 203 13.47 -4.68 2.25
CA PRO A 203 14.06 -4.47 3.57
C PRO A 203 13.65 -5.53 4.61
N ASP A 204 12.37 -5.86 4.68
CA ASP A 204 11.85 -6.85 5.65
C ASP A 204 12.35 -8.27 5.35
N GLU A 205 12.56 -8.65 4.07
CA GLU A 205 13.17 -9.92 3.68
C GLU A 205 14.62 -9.99 4.17
N VAL A 206 15.38 -8.90 4.07
CA VAL A 206 16.76 -8.83 4.58
C VAL A 206 16.79 -8.88 6.11
N PHE A 207 15.91 -8.11 6.78
CA PHE A 207 15.90 -8.07 8.25
C PHE A 207 15.54 -9.42 8.88
N ARG A 208 14.72 -10.24 8.21
CA ARG A 208 14.26 -11.56 8.67
C ARG A 208 15.14 -12.72 8.19
N MET A 209 16.28 -12.43 7.58
CA MET A 209 17.22 -13.45 7.13
C MET A 209 17.85 -14.17 8.32
N THR A 210 17.88 -15.50 8.27
CA THR A 210 18.63 -16.36 9.20
C THR A 210 19.87 -16.93 8.50
N TYR A 211 20.80 -17.47 9.22
CA TYR A 211 21.96 -18.12 8.62
C TYR A 211 21.59 -19.42 7.88
N SER A 212 20.50 -20.10 8.26
CA SER A 212 19.94 -21.23 7.51
C SER A 212 19.43 -20.88 6.12
N ASN A 213 19.17 -19.59 5.86
CA ASN A 213 18.80 -19.12 4.52
C ASN A 213 20.01 -18.95 3.57
N LEU A 214 21.25 -19.11 4.05
CA LEU A 214 22.47 -18.83 3.32
C LEU A 214 23.19 -20.12 2.93
N ASP A 215 23.33 -20.35 1.65
CA ASP A 215 24.16 -21.41 1.10
C ASP A 215 25.47 -20.80 0.55
N PHE A 216 26.52 -20.92 1.31
CA PHE A 216 27.83 -20.40 0.93
C PHE A 216 28.59 -21.28 -0.09
N VAL A 217 28.18 -22.55 -0.26
CA VAL A 217 28.76 -23.45 -1.28
C VAL A 217 28.24 -23.05 -2.65
N ASN A 218 26.91 -22.94 -2.78
CA ASN A 218 26.27 -22.56 -4.04
C ASN A 218 26.16 -21.04 -4.22
N ARG A 219 26.57 -20.25 -3.22
CA ARG A 219 26.49 -18.78 -3.17
C ARG A 219 25.06 -18.29 -3.39
N THR A 220 24.11 -18.84 -2.64
CA THR A 220 22.70 -18.48 -2.77
C THR A 220 22.07 -18.03 -1.46
N ILE A 221 21.04 -17.18 -1.58
CA ILE A 221 20.17 -16.76 -0.50
C ILE A 221 18.77 -17.33 -0.79
N PHE A 222 18.24 -18.10 0.13
CA PHE A 222 16.86 -18.55 0.05
C PHE A 222 15.93 -17.58 0.75
N VAL A 223 15.03 -16.94 0.01
CA VAL A 223 14.01 -16.05 0.56
C VAL A 223 12.78 -16.88 0.89
N GLU A 224 12.59 -17.20 2.17
CA GLU A 224 11.53 -18.10 2.63
C GLU A 224 10.17 -17.41 2.73
N ARG A 225 10.14 -16.18 3.22
CA ARG A 225 8.91 -15.46 3.59
C ARG A 225 8.68 -14.23 2.73
N GLY A 226 7.44 -14.08 2.28
CA GLY A 226 6.94 -12.88 1.64
C GLY A 226 5.41 -12.84 1.66
N LYS A 227 4.84 -11.75 1.25
CA LYS A 227 3.39 -11.47 1.29
C LYS A 227 2.56 -12.41 0.37
N THR A 228 3.20 -13.08 -0.60
CA THR A 228 2.56 -13.92 -1.61
C THR A 228 3.30 -15.25 -1.78
N LYS A 229 2.63 -16.27 -2.36
CA LYS A 229 3.27 -17.56 -2.67
C LYS A 229 4.52 -17.42 -3.56
N ASN A 230 4.52 -16.45 -4.46
CA ASN A 230 5.65 -16.15 -5.37
C ASN A 230 6.84 -15.45 -4.69
N ALA A 231 6.74 -15.15 -3.40
CA ALA A 231 7.83 -14.53 -2.66
C ALA A 231 8.98 -15.51 -2.35
N LYS A 232 8.69 -16.82 -2.26
CA LYS A 232 9.73 -17.85 -2.08
C LYS A 232 10.58 -17.95 -3.34
N ARG A 233 11.88 -17.70 -3.20
CA ARG A 233 12.82 -17.73 -4.32
C ARG A 233 14.25 -17.87 -3.82
N THR A 234 15.12 -18.37 -4.70
CA THR A 234 16.57 -18.44 -4.46
C THR A 234 17.25 -17.35 -5.29
N LEU A 235 18.09 -16.56 -4.65
CA LEU A 235 18.86 -15.48 -5.28
C LEU A 235 20.33 -15.82 -5.24
N ARG A 236 21.08 -15.59 -6.34
CA ARG A 236 22.51 -15.75 -6.37
C ARG A 236 23.19 -14.55 -5.72
N MET A 237 24.16 -14.78 -4.82
CA MET A 237 24.95 -13.72 -4.22
C MET A 237 25.97 -13.17 -5.24
N THR A 238 26.11 -11.84 -5.26
CA THR A 238 27.29 -11.21 -5.87
C THR A 238 28.53 -11.50 -5.02
N GLN A 239 29.72 -11.26 -5.57
CA GLN A 239 30.98 -11.47 -4.84
C GLN A 239 31.04 -10.63 -3.56
N GLU A 240 30.58 -9.39 -3.65
CA GLU A 240 30.57 -8.45 -2.51
C GLU A 240 29.60 -8.91 -1.40
N VAL A 241 28.36 -9.24 -1.75
CA VAL A 241 27.35 -9.71 -0.78
C VAL A 241 27.80 -11.04 -0.16
N TYR A 242 28.39 -11.94 -0.94
CA TYR A 242 28.98 -13.16 -0.40
C TYR A 242 30.04 -12.87 0.67
N ALA A 243 31.00 -11.97 0.37
CA ALA A 243 32.08 -11.62 1.30
C ALA A 243 31.50 -11.00 2.61
N LEU A 244 30.55 -10.07 2.49
CA LEU A 244 29.90 -9.43 3.63
C LEU A 244 29.15 -10.45 4.51
N LEU A 245 28.35 -11.31 3.90
CA LEU A 245 27.56 -12.31 4.63
C LEU A 245 28.45 -13.42 5.21
N LYS A 246 29.50 -13.82 4.50
CA LYS A 246 30.48 -14.81 5.01
C LYS A 246 31.21 -14.27 6.24
N LYS A 247 31.64 -13.01 6.19
CA LYS A 247 32.26 -12.35 7.36
C LYS A 247 31.28 -12.30 8.55
N ARG A 248 30.00 -11.98 8.27
CA ARG A 248 28.95 -11.87 9.30
C ARG A 248 28.59 -13.24 9.90
N SER A 249 28.71 -14.34 9.15
CA SER A 249 28.37 -15.70 9.60
C SER A 249 29.41 -16.34 10.51
N GLN A 250 30.58 -15.72 10.73
CA GLN A 250 31.62 -16.28 11.59
C GLN A 250 31.10 -16.45 13.03
N GLY A 251 31.12 -17.69 13.52
CA GLY A 251 30.62 -18.03 14.87
C GLY A 251 29.10 -18.13 15.01
N HIS A 252 28.35 -18.05 13.91
CA HIS A 252 26.90 -18.12 13.90
C HIS A 252 26.38 -19.19 12.93
N THR A 253 25.31 -19.87 13.29
CA THR A 253 24.76 -20.99 12.49
C THR A 253 23.22 -21.07 12.62
N GLY A 254 22.62 -21.88 11.75
CA GLY A 254 21.23 -22.29 11.86
C GLY A 254 20.22 -21.15 11.78
N ASP A 255 19.25 -21.18 12.67
CA ASP A 255 18.11 -20.23 12.64
C ASP A 255 18.37 -18.92 13.39
N GLU A 256 19.62 -18.66 13.75
CA GLU A 256 19.97 -17.35 14.27
C GLU A 256 19.76 -16.26 13.22
N TRP A 257 19.28 -15.09 13.66
CA TRP A 257 19.07 -13.95 12.77
C TRP A 257 20.41 -13.42 12.24
N ALA A 258 20.57 -13.32 10.93
CA ALA A 258 21.73 -12.66 10.33
C ALA A 258 21.76 -11.16 10.70
N PHE A 259 20.59 -10.58 11.01
CA PHE A 259 20.44 -9.20 11.48
C PHE A 259 19.63 -9.17 12.79
N PRO A 260 20.26 -9.47 13.94
CA PRO A 260 19.57 -9.45 15.21
C PRO A 260 19.20 -8.02 15.64
N SER A 261 18.12 -7.88 16.40
CA SER A 261 17.69 -6.61 16.99
C SER A 261 18.57 -6.22 18.17
N PRO A 262 19.18 -5.02 18.18
CA PRO A 262 19.95 -4.56 19.33
C PRO A 262 19.07 -4.18 20.53
N ARG A 263 17.75 -4.10 20.35
CA ARG A 263 16.79 -3.64 21.39
C ARG A 263 15.92 -4.75 21.96
N LYS A 264 15.71 -5.81 21.18
CA LYS A 264 14.83 -6.92 21.56
C LYS A 264 15.59 -8.24 21.38
N PRO A 265 16.12 -8.84 22.45
CA PRO A 265 16.77 -10.14 22.37
C PRO A 265 15.86 -11.18 21.71
N GLY A 266 16.42 -12.03 20.86
CA GLY A 266 15.69 -13.07 20.13
C GLY A 266 14.88 -12.58 18.92
N ALA A 267 14.75 -11.28 18.71
CA ALA A 267 14.06 -10.71 17.55
C ALA A 267 15.05 -10.27 16.46
N HIS A 268 14.57 -10.23 15.21
CA HIS A 268 15.32 -9.66 14.10
C HIS A 268 15.35 -8.12 14.13
N LEU A 269 16.23 -7.53 13.35
CA LEU A 269 16.31 -6.09 13.12
C LEU A 269 14.98 -5.54 12.58
N GLY A 270 14.46 -4.48 13.21
CA GLY A 270 13.19 -3.89 12.81
C GLY A 270 13.33 -2.80 11.76
N SER A 271 14.42 -2.04 11.76
CA SER A 271 14.63 -0.91 10.85
C SER A 271 16.06 -0.38 10.92
N VAL A 272 16.58 0.05 9.76
CA VAL A 272 17.83 0.82 9.64
C VAL A 272 17.58 2.29 9.27
N ARG A 273 16.30 2.74 9.30
CA ARG A 273 15.90 4.04 8.79
C ARG A 273 16.71 5.20 9.36
N LYS A 274 16.95 5.24 10.67
CA LYS A 274 17.73 6.33 11.28
C LYS A 274 19.18 6.38 10.80
N ALA A 275 19.79 5.21 10.53
CA ALA A 275 21.13 5.15 9.97
C ALA A 275 21.12 5.58 8.49
N HIS A 276 20.13 5.11 7.72
CA HIS A 276 19.91 5.52 6.33
C HIS A 276 19.71 7.04 6.22
N ASP A 277 18.80 7.64 6.98
CA ASP A 277 18.54 9.09 6.95
C ASP A 277 19.80 9.92 7.27
N ARG A 278 20.66 9.42 8.18
CA ARG A 278 21.95 10.08 8.50
C ARG A 278 22.93 10.02 7.35
N VAL A 279 23.05 8.86 6.67
CA VAL A 279 23.93 8.73 5.49
C VAL A 279 23.42 9.61 4.36
N CYS A 280 22.10 9.55 4.06
CA CYS A 280 21.50 10.39 3.02
C CYS A 280 21.72 11.89 3.27
N ALA A 281 21.68 12.33 4.54
CA ALA A 281 21.97 13.72 4.87
C ALA A 281 23.41 14.13 4.55
N LYS A 282 24.38 13.20 4.69
CA LYS A 282 25.80 13.45 4.42
C LYS A 282 26.12 13.46 2.93
N VAL A 283 25.44 12.62 2.13
CA VAL A 283 25.66 12.51 0.68
C VAL A 283 24.75 13.43 -0.15
N GLY A 284 24.00 14.34 0.50
CA GLY A 284 23.10 15.28 -0.21
C GLY A 284 21.77 14.67 -0.69
N LEU A 285 21.45 13.43 -0.33
CA LEU A 285 20.25 12.71 -0.75
C LEU A 285 19.11 12.79 0.29
N ARG A 286 19.17 13.71 1.24
CA ARG A 286 18.17 13.83 2.32
C ARG A 286 16.78 14.10 1.77
N GLY A 287 15.86 13.16 2.02
CA GLY A 287 14.46 13.25 1.55
C GLY A 287 14.25 12.95 0.07
N ALA A 288 15.32 12.73 -0.70
CA ALA A 288 15.26 12.32 -2.10
C ALA A 288 15.07 10.81 -2.23
N ILE A 289 15.65 10.03 -1.31
CA ILE A 289 15.54 8.57 -1.33
C ILE A 289 15.05 8.02 0.01
N ASP A 290 14.33 6.92 -0.06
CA ASP A 290 14.07 6.01 1.05
C ASP A 290 14.81 4.68 0.83
N LEU A 291 14.73 3.75 1.78
CA LEU A 291 15.44 2.48 1.68
C LEU A 291 14.99 1.63 0.47
N TYR A 292 13.74 1.79 0.00
CA TYR A 292 13.24 1.10 -1.19
C TYR A 292 13.88 1.59 -2.49
N ASN A 293 14.42 2.81 -2.53
CA ASN A 293 15.14 3.32 -3.71
C ASN A 293 16.37 2.46 -4.05
N LEU A 294 17.00 1.80 -3.07
CA LEU A 294 18.08 0.85 -3.31
C LEU A 294 17.61 -0.34 -4.15
N ARG A 295 16.46 -0.91 -3.81
CA ARG A 295 15.82 -1.96 -4.61
C ARG A 295 15.32 -1.45 -5.96
N HIS A 296 14.80 -0.23 -6.03
CA HIS A 296 14.41 0.38 -7.29
C HIS A 296 15.62 0.60 -8.21
N THR A 297 16.76 0.99 -7.64
CA THR A 297 18.04 1.11 -8.36
C THR A 297 18.46 -0.23 -8.95
N PHE A 298 18.46 -1.31 -8.16
CA PHE A 298 18.72 -2.66 -8.66
C PHE A 298 17.80 -3.03 -9.83
N ALA A 299 16.49 -2.85 -9.64
CA ALA A 299 15.52 -3.27 -10.64
C ALA A 299 15.64 -2.48 -11.96
N THR A 300 15.86 -1.17 -11.88
CA THR A 300 16.04 -0.32 -13.06
C THR A 300 17.34 -0.65 -13.77
N ARG A 301 18.45 -0.82 -13.04
CA ARG A 301 19.75 -1.22 -13.62
C ARG A 301 19.69 -2.61 -14.26
N SER A 302 18.93 -3.55 -13.69
CA SER A 302 18.71 -4.86 -14.29
C SER A 302 18.03 -4.76 -15.65
N ILE A 303 17.00 -3.91 -15.80
CA ILE A 303 16.38 -3.64 -17.11
C ILE A 303 17.40 -2.99 -18.06
N LEU A 304 18.14 -1.99 -17.60
CA LEU A 304 19.14 -1.29 -18.41
C LEU A 304 20.29 -2.22 -18.88
N SER A 305 20.64 -3.23 -18.07
CA SER A 305 21.63 -4.26 -18.43
C SER A 305 21.08 -5.33 -19.38
N GLY A 306 19.81 -5.25 -19.80
CA GLY A 306 19.19 -6.20 -20.73
C GLY A 306 18.53 -7.41 -20.06
N THR A 307 18.36 -7.41 -18.72
CA THR A 307 17.64 -8.49 -18.04
C THR A 307 16.17 -8.50 -18.50
N ASP A 308 15.69 -9.68 -18.92
CA ASP A 308 14.29 -9.87 -19.30
C ASP A 308 13.35 -9.54 -18.12
N VAL A 309 12.24 -8.87 -18.41
CA VAL A 309 11.29 -8.39 -17.40
C VAL A 309 10.64 -9.54 -16.61
N THR A 310 10.49 -10.71 -17.22
CA THR A 310 9.91 -11.90 -16.55
C THR A 310 10.91 -12.55 -15.61
N ILE A 311 12.20 -12.52 -15.97
CA ILE A 311 13.29 -12.95 -15.09
C ILE A 311 13.41 -11.99 -13.91
N LEU A 312 13.39 -10.68 -14.16
CA LEU A 312 13.42 -9.66 -13.10
C LEU A 312 12.21 -9.77 -12.17
N GLN A 313 11.02 -10.06 -12.71
CA GLN A 313 9.82 -10.32 -11.91
C GLN A 313 10.05 -11.44 -10.89
N LYS A 314 10.65 -12.54 -11.32
CA LYS A 314 10.97 -13.70 -10.46
C LYS A 314 12.02 -13.33 -9.41
N ILE A 315 13.09 -12.62 -9.80
CA ILE A 315 14.13 -12.13 -8.87
C ILE A 315 13.53 -11.24 -7.79
N LEU A 316 12.65 -10.30 -8.18
CA LEU A 316 12.01 -9.40 -7.25
C LEU A 316 10.89 -10.07 -6.43
N GLY A 317 10.38 -11.22 -6.86
CA GLY A 317 9.23 -11.89 -6.21
C GLY A 317 7.95 -11.06 -6.31
N HIS A 318 7.66 -10.53 -7.51
CA HIS A 318 6.43 -9.83 -7.80
C HIS A 318 5.34 -10.83 -8.23
N SER A 319 4.14 -10.73 -7.66
CA SER A 319 3.01 -11.60 -8.05
C SER A 319 2.48 -11.29 -9.44
N GLU A 320 2.58 -10.02 -9.86
CA GLU A 320 2.06 -9.53 -11.14
C GLU A 320 3.16 -8.80 -11.92
N ILE A 321 3.16 -9.03 -13.23
CA ILE A 321 4.16 -8.44 -14.14
C ILE A 321 4.08 -6.90 -14.16
N GLN A 322 2.89 -6.34 -13.98
CA GLN A 322 2.66 -4.89 -13.94
C GLN A 322 3.51 -4.19 -12.87
N MET A 323 3.78 -4.88 -11.75
CA MET A 323 4.66 -4.34 -10.71
C MET A 323 6.10 -4.17 -11.20
N THR A 324 6.55 -5.00 -12.15
CA THR A 324 7.89 -4.96 -12.74
C THR A 324 7.95 -4.01 -13.94
N MET A 325 6.85 -3.92 -14.71
CA MET A 325 6.75 -3.02 -15.87
C MET A 325 7.00 -1.55 -15.53
N ARG A 326 6.80 -1.14 -14.27
CA ARG A 326 7.15 0.22 -13.82
C ARG A 326 8.63 0.54 -14.03
N TYR A 327 9.54 -0.43 -13.92
CA TYR A 327 10.96 -0.22 -14.13
C TYR A 327 11.32 -0.10 -15.61
N VAL A 328 10.56 -0.77 -16.47
CA VAL A 328 10.67 -0.59 -17.92
C VAL A 328 10.32 0.85 -18.28
N LYS A 329 9.22 1.41 -17.73
CA LYS A 329 8.84 2.82 -17.95
C LYS A 329 9.90 3.80 -17.45
N ILE A 330 10.53 3.53 -16.31
CA ILE A 330 11.62 4.36 -15.79
C ILE A 330 12.84 4.27 -16.73
N ALA A 331 13.15 3.07 -17.24
CA ALA A 331 14.24 2.83 -18.18
C ALA A 331 13.96 3.42 -19.59
N GLU A 332 12.71 3.75 -19.91
CA GLU A 332 12.33 4.37 -21.20
C GLU A 332 13.01 5.73 -21.46
N HIS A 333 13.40 6.44 -20.41
CA HIS A 333 14.23 7.66 -20.55
C HIS A 333 15.59 7.38 -21.22
N TYR A 334 16.03 6.09 -21.24
CA TYR A 334 17.28 5.64 -21.84
C TYR A 334 17.07 4.97 -23.21
N LYS A 335 15.90 5.16 -23.88
CA LYS A 335 15.59 4.57 -25.20
C LYS A 335 16.54 4.98 -26.30
N VAL A 336 17.07 6.20 -26.24
CA VAL A 336 18.08 6.68 -27.20
C VAL A 336 19.30 5.75 -27.17
N GLU A 337 19.77 5.35 -25.97
CA GLU A 337 20.89 4.42 -25.83
C GLU A 337 20.60 3.01 -26.39
N ALA A 338 19.32 2.60 -26.47
CA ALA A 338 18.99 1.28 -27.01
C ALA A 338 19.16 1.22 -28.54
N VAL A 339 18.87 2.31 -29.25
CA VAL A 339 19.14 2.43 -30.70
C VAL A 339 20.63 2.48 -30.94
N ASP A 340 21.37 3.25 -30.17
CA ASP A 340 22.85 3.33 -30.25
C ASP A 340 23.52 1.95 -29.98
N LYS A 341 22.97 1.18 -29.01
CA LYS A 341 23.43 -0.19 -28.76
C LYS A 341 23.17 -1.13 -29.94
N LEU A 342 22.01 -1.01 -30.59
CA LEU A 342 21.67 -1.79 -31.78
C LEU A 342 22.59 -1.44 -32.95
N GLU A 343 22.90 -0.16 -33.16
CA GLU A 343 23.84 0.29 -34.19
C GLU A 343 25.23 -0.26 -33.93
N LYS A 344 25.73 -0.16 -32.70
CA LYS A 344 27.02 -0.76 -32.31
C LYS A 344 27.05 -2.26 -32.51
N TYR A 345 25.99 -2.98 -32.11
CA TYR A 345 25.89 -4.42 -32.32
C TYR A 345 25.94 -4.77 -33.82
N ARG A 346 25.16 -4.04 -34.65
CA ARG A 346 25.19 -4.25 -36.13
C ARG A 346 26.58 -3.98 -36.70
N ALA A 347 27.27 -2.94 -36.25
CA ALA A 347 28.60 -2.60 -36.71
C ALA A 347 29.60 -3.74 -36.39
N VAL A 348 29.56 -4.29 -35.17
CA VAL A 348 30.43 -5.42 -34.75
C VAL A 348 30.09 -6.66 -35.58
N MET A 349 28.83 -7.02 -35.74
CA MET A 349 28.44 -8.19 -36.55
C MET A 349 28.85 -8.05 -38.00
N MET A 350 28.69 -6.85 -38.60
CA MET A 350 29.12 -6.60 -39.98
C MET A 350 30.65 -6.70 -40.13
N GLN A 351 31.40 -6.26 -39.14
CA GLN A 351 32.87 -6.36 -39.14
C GLN A 351 33.34 -7.83 -39.01
N GLU A 352 32.71 -8.63 -38.14
CA GLU A 352 32.97 -10.06 -38.01
C GLU A 352 32.65 -10.83 -39.30
N ILE A 353 31.55 -10.53 -39.96
CA ILE A 353 31.18 -11.12 -41.24
C ILE A 353 32.18 -10.72 -42.32
N GLY A 354 32.58 -9.43 -42.38
CA GLY A 354 33.60 -8.95 -43.32
C GLY A 354 34.96 -9.63 -43.14
N ASN A 355 35.38 -9.79 -41.89
CA ASN A 355 36.63 -10.49 -41.59
C ASN A 355 36.61 -11.99 -41.96
N ASN A 356 35.47 -12.65 -41.72
CA ASN A 356 35.30 -14.06 -42.14
C ASN A 356 35.22 -14.26 -43.66
N LEU A 357 34.63 -13.32 -44.37
CA LEU A 357 34.59 -13.34 -45.83
C LEU A 357 35.99 -13.04 -46.46
N GLY A 358 36.77 -12.16 -45.81
CA GLY A 358 38.13 -11.86 -46.23
C GLY A 358 39.16 -12.99 -46.01
N MET A 359 38.85 -13.97 -45.12
CA MET A 359 39.65 -15.17 -44.89
C MET A 359 39.32 -16.31 -45.85
N LEU A 360 38.32 -16.15 -46.74
CA LEU A 360 37.89 -17.15 -47.72
C LEU A 360 38.37 -16.80 -49.14
N GLN A 361 39.14 -15.71 -49.32
CA GLN A 361 39.87 -15.35 -50.51
C GLN A 361 41.39 -15.59 -50.31
#